data_a7ba75233f9599d2a3b09cdfb2560d48
#
_entry.id   a7ba75233f9599d2a3b09cdfb2560d48
#
_cell.length_a   1.000
_cell.length_b   1.000
_cell.length_c   1.000
_cell.angle_alpha   90.00
_cell.angle_beta   90.00
_cell.angle_gamma   90.00
#
_symmetry.space_group_name_H-M   'P 1'
#
loop_
_entity.id
_entity.type
_entity.pdbx_description
1 polymer ?
#
loop_
_entity_poly.entity_id
_entity_poly.type
_entity_poly.pdbx_seq_one_letter_code
_entity_poly.pdbx_strand_id
1 'polypeptide(L)'
;MDLLNTSISYNIDGAGNTTSVIAGIRGELEGRLTITANITIYPTDLDEGTTFDDLSKKQLFALATKKLPALLPTLAYTNYQFFVQNDTPVRLTAYSNLSNDGSYITLNSTLNQSDFTDKPIGSIGYEDVKSAVKTILSQEFPTS
;
A
#
# COMPACT_ATOMS: atom_id res chain seq x y z
N MET A 1 2.09 -11.66 -2.58
CA MET A 1 2.61 -10.55 -3.43
C MET A 1 4.05 -10.27 -3.05
N ASP A 2 4.92 -10.28 -4.03
CA ASP A 2 6.31 -9.92 -3.81
C ASP A 2 6.49 -8.42 -3.81
N LEU A 3 7.16 -7.91 -2.79
CA LEU A 3 7.46 -6.50 -2.67
C LEU A 3 8.92 -6.25 -3.06
N LEU A 4 9.12 -5.22 -3.87
CA LEU A 4 10.44 -4.83 -4.34
C LEU A 4 10.82 -3.49 -3.72
N ASN A 5 12.07 -3.38 -3.30
CA ASN A 5 12.63 -2.10 -2.87
C ASN A 5 13.04 -1.29 -4.10
N THR A 6 12.53 -0.09 -4.21
CA THR A 6 12.80 0.81 -5.35
C THR A 6 13.78 1.92 -4.99
N SER A 7 13.89 2.28 -3.71
CA SER A 7 14.80 3.32 -3.25
C SER A 7 15.00 3.26 -1.75
N ILE A 8 16.12 3.77 -1.29
CA ILE A 8 16.38 4.05 0.13
C ILE A 8 16.97 5.46 0.19
N SER A 9 16.35 6.32 0.97
CA SER A 9 16.75 7.72 1.13
C SER A 9 16.97 8.04 2.60
N TYR A 10 18.06 8.70 2.93
CA TYR A 10 18.40 9.08 4.30
C TYR A 10 18.18 10.57 4.49
N ASN A 11 17.43 10.94 5.51
CA ASN A 11 17.29 12.33 5.93
C ASN A 11 18.32 12.61 7.03
N ILE A 12 19.21 13.54 6.75
CA ILE A 12 20.36 13.85 7.62
C ILE A 12 20.22 15.28 8.10
N ASP A 13 20.41 15.49 9.43
CA ASP A 13 20.33 16.82 10.02
C ASP A 13 21.62 17.63 9.83
N GLY A 14 21.65 18.87 10.32
CA GLY A 14 22.80 19.74 10.19
C GLY A 14 24.04 19.29 10.96
N ALA A 15 23.91 18.35 11.89
CA ALA A 15 24.99 17.76 12.64
C ALA A 15 25.51 16.46 12.01
N GLY A 16 24.93 16.02 10.89
CA GLY A 16 25.35 14.82 10.19
C GLY A 16 24.71 13.52 10.69
N ASN A 17 23.65 13.63 11.49
CA ASN A 17 22.94 12.47 12.03
C ASN A 17 21.73 12.12 11.16
N THR A 18 21.53 10.84 10.90
CA THR A 18 20.33 10.36 10.19
C THR A 18 19.12 10.46 11.13
N THR A 19 18.12 11.22 10.71
CA THR A 19 16.89 11.48 11.50
C THR A 19 15.74 10.59 11.09
N SER A 20 15.71 10.13 9.84
CA SER A 20 14.73 9.20 9.32
C SER A 20 15.24 8.58 8.02
N VAL A 21 14.60 7.50 7.60
CA VAL A 21 14.89 6.84 6.34
C VAL A 21 13.59 6.61 5.59
N ILE A 22 13.58 6.86 4.29
CA ILE A 22 12.42 6.61 3.44
C ILE A 22 12.75 5.45 2.51
N ALA A 23 11.96 4.39 2.58
CA ALA A 23 12.10 3.23 1.70
C ALA A 23 10.98 3.22 0.67
N GLY A 24 11.35 3.18 -0.60
CA GLY A 24 10.40 2.99 -1.70
C GLY A 24 10.07 1.51 -1.87
N ILE A 25 8.80 1.20 -2.01
CA ILE A 25 8.29 -0.15 -2.16
C ILE A 25 7.35 -0.21 -3.36
N ARG A 26 7.47 -1.27 -4.14
CA ARG A 26 6.52 -1.57 -5.21
C ARG A 26 6.10 -3.03 -5.11
N GLY A 27 4.81 -3.26 -5.24
CA GLY A 27 4.23 -4.60 -5.32
C GLY A 27 3.20 -4.68 -6.42
N GLU A 28 3.07 -5.84 -7.02
CA GLU A 28 2.10 -6.07 -8.08
C GLU A 28 1.51 -7.47 -7.95
N LEU A 29 0.19 -7.51 -7.97
CA LEU A 29 -0.57 -8.74 -8.16
C LEU A 29 -1.18 -8.61 -9.56
N GLU A 30 -0.65 -9.36 -10.51
CA GLU A 30 -0.91 -9.19 -11.94
C GLU A 30 -2.39 -9.10 -12.27
N GLY A 31 -2.78 -8.02 -12.94
CA GLY A 31 -4.14 -7.76 -13.36
C GLY A 31 -5.11 -7.39 -12.24
N ARG A 32 -4.66 -7.29 -10.99
CA ARG A 32 -5.53 -7.09 -9.82
C ARG A 32 -5.17 -5.89 -8.98
N LEU A 33 -3.89 -5.74 -8.68
CA LEU A 33 -3.45 -4.78 -7.67
C LEU A 33 -2.05 -4.31 -7.97
N THR A 34 -1.83 -3.01 -7.89
CA THR A 34 -0.48 -2.42 -7.88
C THR A 34 -0.38 -1.51 -6.68
N ILE A 35 0.64 -1.70 -5.88
CA ILE A 35 0.92 -0.84 -4.73
C ILE A 35 2.28 -0.17 -4.92
N THR A 36 2.32 1.13 -4.66
CA THR A 36 3.56 1.92 -4.65
C THR A 36 3.56 2.71 -3.35
N ALA A 37 4.62 2.61 -2.59
CA ALA A 37 4.70 3.25 -1.29
C ALA A 37 6.08 3.85 -1.04
N ASN A 38 6.08 4.96 -0.32
CA ASN A 38 7.27 5.52 0.31
C ASN A 38 7.03 5.48 1.80
N ILE A 39 7.70 4.58 2.49
CA ILE A 39 7.49 4.35 3.92
C ILE A 39 8.61 5.03 4.69
N THR A 40 8.25 5.92 5.58
CA THR A 40 9.20 6.60 6.45
C THR A 40 9.43 5.78 7.70
N ILE A 41 10.70 5.50 7.98
CA ILE A 41 11.16 4.79 9.16
C ILE A 41 11.76 5.83 10.12
N TYR A 42 11.23 5.88 11.32
CA TYR A 42 11.68 6.79 12.37
C TYR A 42 12.58 6.06 13.38
N PRO A 43 13.35 6.78 14.20
CA PRO A 43 14.15 6.15 15.24
C PRO A 43 13.33 5.26 16.19
N THR A 44 12.06 5.62 16.41
CA THR A 44 11.14 4.86 17.25
C THR A 44 10.73 3.51 16.65
N ASP A 45 10.95 3.31 15.35
CA ASP A 45 10.70 2.04 14.68
C ASP A 45 11.86 1.05 14.84
N LEU A 46 13.00 1.52 15.36
CA LEU A 46 14.19 0.71 15.56
C LEU A 46 14.20 0.07 16.94
N ASP A 47 14.90 -1.05 17.05
CA ASP A 47 15.14 -1.68 18.35
C ASP A 47 15.96 -0.75 19.25
N GLU A 48 15.73 -0.84 20.56
CA GLU A 48 16.42 -0.02 21.54
C GLU A 48 17.95 -0.20 21.39
N GLY A 49 18.66 0.92 21.35
CA GLY A 49 20.12 0.94 21.20
C GLY A 49 20.61 0.79 19.78
N THR A 50 19.72 0.64 18.80
CA THR A 50 20.07 0.52 17.38
C THR A 50 19.90 1.87 16.70
N THR A 51 20.86 2.24 15.84
CA THR A 51 20.81 3.44 15.01
C THR A 51 20.65 3.06 13.54
N PHE A 52 20.26 4.02 12.71
CA PHE A 52 20.13 3.78 11.26
C PHE A 52 21.45 3.35 10.62
N ASP A 53 22.58 3.86 11.14
CA ASP A 53 23.89 3.54 10.60
C ASP A 53 24.32 2.08 10.88
N ASP A 54 23.66 1.43 11.85
CA ASP A 54 23.90 0.03 12.17
C ASP A 54 23.16 -0.93 11.22
N LEU A 55 22.26 -0.41 10.39
CA LEU A 55 21.37 -1.23 9.57
C LEU A 55 21.76 -1.20 8.10
N SER A 56 21.72 -2.38 7.48
CA SER A 56 21.88 -2.51 6.03
C SER A 56 20.62 -2.04 5.31
N LYS A 57 20.73 -1.79 4.00
CA LYS A 57 19.58 -1.45 3.15
C LYS A 57 18.52 -2.55 3.19
N LYS A 58 18.94 -3.81 3.24
CA LYS A 58 18.04 -4.96 3.34
C LYS A 58 17.25 -4.95 4.64
N GLN A 59 17.90 -4.61 5.76
CA GLN A 59 17.24 -4.50 7.06
C GLN A 59 16.26 -3.33 7.10
N LEU A 60 16.61 -2.20 6.51
CA LEU A 60 15.75 -1.04 6.39
C LEU A 60 14.50 -1.35 5.53
N PHE A 61 14.71 -2.04 4.42
CA PHE A 61 13.59 -2.48 3.59
C PHE A 61 12.65 -3.43 4.33
N ALA A 62 13.21 -4.35 5.13
CA ALA A 62 12.42 -5.27 5.93
C ALA A 62 11.56 -4.54 6.96
N LEU A 63 12.09 -3.49 7.60
CA LEU A 63 11.34 -2.65 8.52
C LEU A 63 10.19 -1.92 7.82
N ALA A 64 10.45 -1.37 6.65
CA ALA A 64 9.42 -0.68 5.86
C ALA A 64 8.31 -1.65 5.43
N THR A 65 8.68 -2.84 4.99
CA THR A 65 7.75 -3.90 4.60
C THR A 65 6.87 -4.33 5.77
N LYS A 66 7.46 -4.41 6.97
CA LYS A 66 6.72 -4.73 8.20
C LYS A 66 5.73 -3.63 8.59
N LYS A 67 6.09 -2.38 8.35
CA LYS A 67 5.28 -1.21 8.70
C LYS A 67 4.09 -1.03 7.74
N LEU A 68 4.25 -1.42 6.49
CA LEU A 68 3.25 -1.21 5.43
C LEU A 68 1.86 -1.77 5.77
N PRO A 69 1.69 -3.03 6.20
CA PRO A 69 0.35 -3.59 6.43
C PRO A 69 -0.48 -2.83 7.47
N ALA A 70 0.16 -2.23 8.46
CA ALA A 70 -0.53 -1.46 9.49
C ALA A 70 -1.15 -0.18 8.96
N LEU A 71 -0.63 0.35 7.86
CA LEU A 71 -1.12 1.59 7.22
C LEU A 71 -2.26 1.32 6.24
N LEU A 72 -2.33 0.12 5.66
CA LEU A 72 -3.30 -0.20 4.61
C LEU A 72 -4.77 -0.08 5.04
N PRO A 73 -5.18 -0.43 6.26
CA PRO A 73 -6.59 -0.31 6.67
C PRO A 73 -7.13 1.12 6.67
N THR A 74 -6.26 2.13 6.67
CA THR A 74 -6.66 3.54 6.71
C THR A 74 -6.79 4.15 5.31
N LEU A 75 -6.57 3.36 4.24
CA LEU A 75 -6.69 3.84 2.86
C LEU A 75 -8.08 4.37 2.56
N ALA A 76 -8.13 5.50 1.92
CA ALA A 76 -9.35 6.10 1.41
C ALA A 76 -9.32 6.11 -0.12
N TYR A 77 -10.44 5.79 -0.75
CA TYR A 77 -10.53 5.81 -2.21
C TYR A 77 -10.82 7.22 -2.67
N THR A 78 -10.00 7.72 -3.58
CA THR A 78 -10.18 9.04 -4.18
C THR A 78 -10.90 8.96 -5.51
N ASN A 79 -10.91 7.78 -6.14
CA ASN A 79 -11.54 7.57 -7.42
C ASN A 79 -11.86 6.10 -7.63
N TYR A 80 -13.03 5.80 -8.17
CA TYR A 80 -13.29 4.49 -8.75
C TYR A 80 -14.08 4.68 -10.05
N GLN A 81 -13.80 3.83 -11.03
CA GLN A 81 -14.27 4.02 -12.39
C GLN A 81 -14.71 2.69 -12.97
N PHE A 82 -15.93 2.68 -13.53
CA PHE A 82 -16.46 1.50 -14.22
C PHE A 82 -15.98 1.48 -15.67
N PHE A 83 -15.60 0.30 -16.13
CA PHE A 83 -15.41 0.01 -17.53
C PHE A 83 -16.68 -0.61 -18.05
N VAL A 84 -17.32 0.04 -19.05
CA VAL A 84 -18.63 -0.34 -19.56
C VAL A 84 -18.48 -0.86 -20.99
N GLN A 85 -19.07 -2.03 -21.25
CA GLN A 85 -19.09 -2.67 -22.56
C GLN A 85 -20.53 -3.04 -22.90
N ASN A 86 -21.01 -2.56 -24.06
CA ASN A 86 -22.41 -2.77 -24.50
C ASN A 86 -23.44 -2.37 -23.42
N ASP A 87 -23.25 -1.18 -22.85
CA ASP A 87 -24.08 -0.62 -21.80
C ASP A 87 -24.06 -1.41 -20.46
N THR A 88 -23.17 -2.41 -20.35
CA THR A 88 -23.07 -3.22 -19.15
C THR A 88 -21.70 -3.02 -18.49
N PRO A 89 -21.67 -2.64 -17.20
CA PRO A 89 -20.41 -2.60 -16.47
C PRO A 89 -19.81 -4.01 -16.36
N VAL A 90 -18.53 -4.15 -16.72
CA VAL A 90 -17.84 -5.44 -16.74
C VAL A 90 -16.70 -5.53 -15.72
N ARG A 91 -16.15 -4.40 -15.34
CA ARG A 91 -15.10 -4.31 -14.32
C ARG A 91 -15.02 -2.88 -13.81
N LEU A 92 -14.30 -2.70 -12.72
CA LEU A 92 -13.98 -1.35 -12.25
C LEU A 92 -12.53 -1.28 -11.79
N THR A 93 -12.00 -0.07 -11.82
CA THR A 93 -10.70 0.24 -11.21
C THR A 93 -10.95 1.17 -10.04
N ALA A 94 -10.26 0.92 -8.93
CA ALA A 94 -10.31 1.77 -7.75
C ALA A 94 -8.90 2.30 -7.45
N TYR A 95 -8.81 3.59 -7.26
CA TYR A 95 -7.56 4.28 -6.93
C TYR A 95 -7.67 4.83 -5.52
N SER A 96 -6.69 4.55 -4.70
CA SER A 96 -6.59 5.13 -3.37
C SER A 96 -5.20 5.65 -3.10
N ASN A 97 -5.12 6.65 -2.26
CA ASN A 97 -3.87 7.13 -1.74
C ASN A 97 -4.00 7.38 -0.24
N LEU A 98 -2.87 7.32 0.42
CA LEU A 98 -2.77 7.58 1.84
C LEU A 98 -1.51 8.36 2.11
N SER A 99 -1.63 9.43 2.91
CA SER A 99 -0.48 10.09 3.50
C SER A 99 -0.67 10.04 5.01
N ASN A 100 0.20 9.32 5.69
CA ASN A 100 0.10 9.11 7.12
C ASN A 100 1.49 8.91 7.71
N ASP A 101 1.78 9.63 8.80
CA ASP A 101 3.03 9.50 9.55
C ASP A 101 4.27 9.63 8.64
N GLY A 102 4.24 10.59 7.72
CA GLY A 102 5.33 10.84 6.78
C GLY A 102 5.43 9.79 5.66
N SER A 103 4.59 8.77 5.67
CA SER A 103 4.55 7.73 4.63
C SER A 103 3.46 8.06 3.61
N TYR A 104 3.69 7.63 2.36
CA TYR A 104 2.75 7.83 1.27
C TYR A 104 2.54 6.52 0.52
N ILE A 105 1.28 6.13 0.33
CA ILE A 105 0.92 4.89 -0.33
C ILE A 105 -0.08 5.18 -1.44
N THR A 106 0.18 4.63 -2.61
CA THR A 106 -0.73 4.65 -3.75
C THR A 106 -1.14 3.22 -4.08
N LEU A 107 -2.43 3.00 -4.25
CA LEU A 107 -2.99 1.68 -4.55
C LEU A 107 -3.92 1.77 -5.75
N ASN A 108 -3.69 0.94 -6.75
CA ASN A 108 -4.58 0.74 -7.89
C ASN A 108 -5.10 -0.68 -7.86
N SER A 109 -6.42 -0.84 -7.89
CA SER A 109 -7.07 -2.15 -7.86
C SER A 109 -7.99 -2.32 -9.05
N THR A 110 -8.01 -3.52 -9.65
CA THR A 110 -8.97 -3.89 -10.67
C THR A 110 -9.90 -4.96 -10.11
N LEU A 111 -11.20 -4.70 -10.14
CA LEU A 111 -12.22 -5.57 -9.59
C LEU A 111 -13.15 -6.07 -10.69
N ASN A 112 -13.54 -7.33 -10.58
CA ASN A 112 -14.43 -8.02 -11.52
C ASN A 112 -15.72 -8.45 -10.80
N GLN A 113 -16.69 -8.96 -11.55
CA GLN A 113 -17.91 -9.48 -10.97
C GLN A 113 -17.67 -10.54 -9.90
N SER A 114 -16.62 -11.33 -10.03
CA SER A 114 -16.27 -12.37 -9.04
C SER A 114 -15.88 -11.81 -7.67
N ASP A 115 -15.56 -10.53 -7.59
CA ASP A 115 -15.25 -9.86 -6.32
C ASP A 115 -16.50 -9.43 -5.55
N PHE A 116 -17.67 -9.53 -6.17
CA PHE A 116 -18.95 -9.12 -5.61
C PHE A 116 -19.94 -10.28 -5.72
N THR A 117 -20.06 -11.08 -4.68
CA THR A 117 -20.81 -12.33 -4.68
C THR A 117 -22.33 -12.12 -4.62
N ASP A 118 -22.78 -11.00 -4.03
CA ASP A 118 -24.19 -10.78 -3.70
C ASP A 118 -24.88 -9.76 -4.60
N LYS A 119 -24.13 -9.08 -5.45
CA LYS A 119 -24.67 -7.99 -6.27
C LYS A 119 -24.07 -7.97 -7.67
N PRO A 120 -24.85 -7.60 -8.69
CA PRO A 120 -24.29 -7.30 -10.00
C PRO A 120 -23.31 -6.13 -9.89
N ILE A 121 -22.24 -6.16 -10.67
CA ILE A 121 -21.21 -5.12 -10.63
C ILE A 121 -21.76 -3.71 -10.90
N GLY A 122 -22.81 -3.60 -11.69
CA GLY A 122 -23.49 -2.32 -11.96
C GLY A 122 -24.30 -1.77 -10.81
N SER A 123 -24.52 -2.54 -9.74
CA SER A 123 -25.35 -2.17 -8.59
C SER A 123 -24.55 -1.94 -7.31
N ILE A 124 -23.23 -1.98 -7.40
CA ILE A 124 -22.38 -1.81 -6.20
C ILE A 124 -22.17 -0.34 -5.87
N GLY A 125 -22.00 -0.07 -4.57
CA GLY A 125 -21.68 1.26 -4.06
C GLY A 125 -20.26 1.32 -3.52
N TYR A 126 -19.91 2.47 -3.00
CA TYR A 126 -18.58 2.75 -2.44
C TYR A 126 -18.15 1.75 -1.36
N GLU A 127 -19.08 1.39 -0.46
CA GLU A 127 -18.76 0.45 0.63
C GLU A 127 -18.46 -0.95 0.09
N ASP A 128 -19.12 -1.35 -1.00
CA ASP A 128 -18.85 -2.64 -1.64
C ASP A 128 -17.45 -2.67 -2.25
N VAL A 129 -17.04 -1.58 -2.92
CA VAL A 129 -15.71 -1.43 -3.49
C VAL A 129 -14.65 -1.50 -2.39
N LYS A 130 -14.85 -0.77 -1.33
CA LYS A 130 -13.96 -0.72 -0.18
C LYS A 130 -13.78 -2.09 0.47
N SER A 131 -14.88 -2.81 0.67
CA SER A 131 -14.86 -4.16 1.25
C SER A 131 -14.13 -5.16 0.35
N ALA A 132 -14.36 -5.10 -0.96
CA ALA A 132 -13.69 -5.99 -1.91
C ALA A 132 -12.19 -5.79 -1.92
N VAL A 133 -11.71 -4.55 -1.92
CA VAL A 133 -10.27 -4.26 -1.88
C VAL A 133 -9.66 -4.67 -0.54
N LYS A 134 -10.37 -4.46 0.57
CA LYS A 134 -9.91 -4.91 1.89
C LYS A 134 -9.72 -6.43 1.92
N THR A 135 -10.61 -7.17 1.27
CA THR A 135 -10.49 -8.62 1.18
C THR A 135 -9.22 -9.04 0.45
N ILE A 136 -8.92 -8.41 -0.69
CA ILE A 136 -7.69 -8.66 -1.44
C ILE A 136 -6.46 -8.34 -0.59
N LEU A 137 -6.43 -7.18 0.06
CA LEU A 137 -5.32 -6.77 0.90
C LEU A 137 -5.10 -7.70 2.09
N SER A 138 -6.18 -8.19 2.70
CA SER A 138 -6.08 -9.15 3.82
C SER A 138 -5.47 -10.48 3.39
N GLN A 139 -5.71 -10.91 2.16
CA GLN A 139 -5.13 -12.12 1.61
C GLN A 139 -3.64 -11.95 1.30
N GLU A 140 -3.26 -10.78 0.77
CA GLU A 140 -1.88 -10.49 0.38
C GLU A 140 -1.01 -10.03 1.55
N PHE A 141 -1.60 -9.40 2.56
CA PHE A 141 -0.91 -8.91 3.76
C PHE A 141 -1.64 -9.41 5.01
N PRO A 142 -1.57 -10.71 5.30
CA PRO A 142 -2.25 -11.23 6.48
C PRO A 142 -1.65 -10.63 7.75
N THR A 143 -2.51 -10.12 8.62
CA THR A 143 -2.11 -9.67 9.96
C THR A 143 -2.24 -10.85 10.91
N SER A 144 -1.12 -11.25 11.46
CA SER A 144 -1.09 -12.32 12.46
C SER A 144 -1.52 -11.79 13.82
#